data_df56a3ce9585e6a14c79863a09b2593b
#
_entry.id   df56a3ce9585e6a14c79863a09b2593b
#
_cell.length_a   1.000
_cell.length_b   1.000
_cell.length_c   1.000
_cell.angle_alpha   90.00
_cell.angle_beta   90.00
_cell.angle_gamma   90.00
#
_symmetry.space_group_name_H-M   'P 1'
#
loop_
_entity.id
_entity.type
_entity.pdbx_description
1 polymer ?
#
loop_
_entity_poly.entity_id
_entity_poly.type
_entity_poly.pdbx_seq_one_letter_code
_entity_poly.pdbx_strand_id
1 'polypeptide(L)'
;PRNADVGILYDPQRIQEKEFALWWQNTLQSIQPALIVRRNYPYRGNSDGFTTSLRKQFQPHLYLGIELEINQKHLLGKNTESTFNKTHLLQSLKRIVDVV
;
A
#
# COMPACT_ATOMS: atom_id res chain seq x y z
N PRO A 1 10.82 1.38 16.23
CA PRO A 1 10.24 0.29 15.44
C PRO A 1 8.84 0.64 14.98
N ARG A 2 8.53 0.26 13.78
CA ARG A 2 7.25 0.55 13.16
C ARG A 2 6.22 -0.48 13.55
N ASN A 3 5.02 -0.02 13.79
CA ASN A 3 3.94 -0.87 14.29
C ASN A 3 2.96 -1.25 13.16
N ALA A 4 3.53 -1.73 12.05
CA ALA A 4 2.74 -2.22 10.92
C ALA A 4 3.57 -3.21 10.12
N ASP A 5 2.89 -4.15 9.46
CA ASP A 5 3.54 -5.06 8.52
C ASP A 5 3.68 -4.40 7.15
N VAL A 6 2.64 -3.68 6.73
CA VAL A 6 2.61 -2.98 5.46
C VAL A 6 2.02 -1.59 5.67
N GLY A 7 2.66 -0.57 5.11
CA GLY A 7 2.11 0.77 5.01
C GLY A 7 1.74 1.08 3.57
N ILE A 8 0.56 1.62 3.36
CA ILE A 8 0.11 2.09 2.04
C ILE A 8 0.10 3.60 2.08
N LEU A 9 1.00 4.22 1.31
CA LEU A 9 1.22 5.66 1.33
C LEU A 9 0.56 6.30 0.12
N TYR A 10 -0.15 7.38 0.35
CA TYR A 10 -0.86 8.10 -0.70
C TYR A 10 -1.10 9.54 -0.28
N ASP A 11 -1.55 10.37 -1.21
CA ASP A 11 -1.94 11.74 -0.90
C ASP A 11 -3.39 11.72 -0.39
N PRO A 12 -3.63 12.02 0.90
CA PRO A 12 -4.96 11.94 1.47
C PRO A 12 -5.94 12.97 0.90
N GLN A 13 -5.45 13.99 0.20
CA GLN A 13 -6.30 14.98 -0.44
C GLN A 13 -6.81 14.53 -1.82
N ARG A 14 -6.24 13.45 -2.36
CA ARG A 14 -6.66 12.90 -3.65
C ARG A 14 -7.58 11.72 -3.41
N ILE A 15 -8.86 11.93 -3.68
CA ILE A 15 -9.89 10.96 -3.31
C ILE A 15 -9.72 9.62 -4.02
N GLN A 16 -9.25 9.62 -5.26
CA GLN A 16 -9.02 8.39 -6.01
C GLN A 16 -7.91 7.55 -5.35
N GLU A 17 -6.86 8.21 -4.87
CA GLU A 17 -5.77 7.51 -4.17
C GLU A 17 -6.25 6.96 -2.84
N LYS A 18 -7.06 7.73 -2.11
CA LYS A 18 -7.61 7.30 -0.83
C LYS A 18 -8.50 6.08 -1.01
N GLU A 19 -9.38 6.09 -1.99
CA GLU A 19 -10.27 4.98 -2.26
C GLU A 19 -9.51 3.72 -2.65
N PHE A 20 -8.50 3.86 -3.50
CA PHE A 20 -7.66 2.73 -3.91
C PHE A 20 -6.92 2.14 -2.70
N ALA A 21 -6.32 3.00 -1.88
CA ALA A 21 -5.57 2.57 -0.71
C ALA A 21 -6.45 1.83 0.30
N LEU A 22 -7.67 2.34 0.51
CA LEU A 22 -8.61 1.70 1.41
C LEU A 22 -9.02 0.31 0.89
N TRP A 23 -9.30 0.22 -0.38
CA TRP A 23 -9.68 -1.03 -1.01
C TRP A 23 -8.54 -2.05 -0.91
N TRP A 24 -7.32 -1.62 -1.19
CA TRP A 24 -6.16 -2.51 -1.11
C TRP A 24 -5.92 -2.99 0.32
N GLN A 25 -6.02 -2.08 1.29
CA GLN A 25 -5.93 -2.45 2.71
C GLN A 25 -6.93 -3.53 3.07
N ASN A 26 -8.18 -3.34 2.72
CA ASN A 26 -9.24 -4.29 3.02
C ASN A 26 -9.00 -5.64 2.33
N THR A 27 -8.54 -5.61 1.10
CA THR A 27 -8.25 -6.83 0.34
C THR A 27 -7.10 -7.61 0.96
N LEU A 28 -6.02 -6.93 1.31
CA LEU A 28 -4.89 -7.59 1.98
C LEU A 28 -5.31 -8.22 3.30
N GLN A 29 -6.08 -7.51 4.09
CA GLN A 29 -6.54 -8.02 5.38
C GLN A 29 -7.54 -9.16 5.24
N SER A 30 -8.30 -9.21 4.15
CA SER A 30 -9.19 -10.34 3.90
C SER A 30 -8.43 -11.60 3.52
N ILE A 31 -7.29 -11.45 2.85
CA ILE A 31 -6.44 -12.59 2.47
C ILE A 31 -5.65 -13.08 3.66
N GLN A 32 -5.14 -12.16 4.48
CA GLN A 32 -4.31 -12.49 5.63
C GLN A 32 -4.73 -11.63 6.83
N PRO A 33 -5.74 -12.08 7.60
CA PRO A 33 -6.32 -11.26 8.67
C PRO A 33 -5.35 -10.85 9.78
N ALA A 34 -4.30 -11.61 10.00
CA ALA A 34 -3.30 -11.27 11.03
C ALA A 34 -2.36 -10.14 10.61
N LEU A 35 -2.39 -9.76 9.32
CA LEU A 35 -1.51 -8.73 8.80
C LEU A 35 -1.95 -7.35 9.28
N ILE A 36 -1.03 -6.57 9.82
CA ILE A 36 -1.31 -5.20 10.24
C ILE A 36 -0.98 -4.29 9.06
N VAL A 37 -2.03 -3.76 8.43
CA VAL A 37 -1.91 -2.87 7.28
C VAL A 37 -2.42 -1.49 7.71
N ARG A 38 -1.56 -0.48 7.56
CA ARG A 38 -1.92 0.89 7.90
C ARG A 38 -1.82 1.79 6.68
N ARG A 39 -2.68 2.81 6.65
CA ARG A 39 -2.66 3.82 5.60
C ARG A 39 -1.91 5.06 6.09
N ASN A 40 -1.04 5.59 5.24
CA ASN A 40 -0.21 6.77 5.55
C ASN A 40 0.54 6.59 6.87
N TYR A 41 1.24 5.49 6.94
CA TYR A 41 2.10 5.14 8.05
C TYR A 41 3.33 4.43 7.48
N PRO A 42 4.52 4.81 7.84
CA PRO A 42 4.92 5.76 8.89
C PRO A 42 4.82 7.23 8.49
N TYR A 43 4.58 7.55 7.24
CA TYR A 43 4.40 8.93 6.77
C TYR A 43 3.40 8.96 5.61
N ARG A 44 3.03 10.17 5.20
CA ARG A 44 2.06 10.36 4.12
C ARG A 44 2.73 10.20 2.75
N GLY A 45 1.97 9.73 1.77
CA GLY A 45 2.48 9.54 0.42
C GLY A 45 2.73 10.83 -0.36
N ASN A 46 2.30 11.98 0.15
CA ASN A 46 2.59 13.27 -0.46
C ASN A 46 3.94 13.86 -0.02
N SER A 47 4.70 13.11 0.77
CA SER A 47 6.05 13.51 1.17
C SER A 47 7.11 13.21 0.11
N ASP A 48 6.80 12.35 -0.86
CA ASP A 48 7.73 11.95 -1.90
C ASP A 48 7.66 12.91 -3.08
N GLY A 49 8.81 13.51 -3.42
CA GLY A 49 8.91 14.45 -4.53
C GLY A 49 8.58 13.84 -5.89
N PHE A 50 8.89 12.56 -6.10
CA PHE A 50 8.63 11.90 -7.38
C PHE A 50 7.13 11.74 -7.64
N THR A 51 6.39 11.17 -6.70
CA THR A 51 4.94 11.01 -6.85
C THR A 51 4.24 12.36 -6.89
N THR A 52 4.72 13.33 -6.13
CA THR A 52 4.19 14.70 -6.15
C THR A 52 4.37 15.33 -7.53
N SER A 53 5.53 15.15 -8.14
CA SER A 53 5.79 15.65 -9.49
C SER A 53 4.85 15.02 -10.53
N LEU A 54 4.64 13.72 -10.45
CA LEU A 54 3.74 13.01 -11.37
C LEU A 54 2.29 13.44 -11.17
N ARG A 55 1.88 13.70 -9.93
CA ARG A 55 0.53 14.21 -9.67
C ARG A 55 0.27 15.56 -10.31
N LYS A 56 1.31 16.39 -10.44
CA LYS A 56 1.20 17.68 -11.12
C LYS A 56 1.09 17.55 -12.63
N GLN A 57 1.64 16.48 -13.19
CA GLN A 57 1.66 16.28 -14.64
C GLN A 57 0.38 15.62 -15.16
N PHE A 58 -0.29 14.84 -14.35
CA PHE A 58 -1.43 14.04 -14.77
C PHE A 58 -2.68 14.39 -13.98
N GLN A 59 -3.84 14.30 -14.63
CA GLN A 59 -5.11 14.47 -13.97
C GLN A 59 -5.37 13.30 -13.00
N PRO A 60 -6.18 13.53 -11.95
CA PRO A 60 -6.37 12.49 -10.91
C PRO A 60 -6.87 11.14 -11.40
N HIS A 61 -7.65 11.12 -12.49
CA HIS A 61 -8.16 9.84 -13.01
C HIS A 61 -7.14 9.13 -13.91
N LEU A 62 -6.01 9.77 -14.22
CA LEU A 62 -4.98 9.18 -15.06
C LEU A 62 -3.74 8.75 -14.30
N TYR A 63 -3.63 9.10 -13.02
CA TYR A 63 -2.46 8.76 -12.23
C TYR A 63 -2.81 8.59 -10.75
N LEU A 64 -2.35 7.48 -10.18
CA LEU A 64 -2.45 7.22 -8.76
C LEU A 64 -1.04 7.03 -8.20
N GLY A 65 -0.64 7.88 -7.26
CA GLY A 65 0.66 7.81 -6.61
C GLY A 65 0.58 7.01 -5.31
N ILE A 66 0.73 5.70 -5.41
CA ILE A 66 0.65 4.79 -4.27
C ILE A 66 2.02 4.18 -4.02
N GLU A 67 2.48 4.22 -2.77
CA GLU A 67 3.74 3.61 -2.36
C GLU A 67 3.49 2.57 -1.29
N LEU A 68 4.33 1.54 -1.26
CA LEU A 68 4.29 0.51 -0.24
C LEU A 68 5.52 0.58 0.63
N GLU A 69 5.30 0.56 1.95
CA GLU A 69 6.33 0.35 2.94
C GLU A 69 6.15 -1.03 3.53
N ILE A 70 7.16 -1.88 3.40
CA ILE A 70 7.12 -3.22 3.96
C ILE A 70 8.06 -3.27 5.15
N ASN A 71 7.56 -3.76 6.28
CA ASN A 71 8.37 -3.85 7.49
C ASN A 71 9.59 -4.74 7.23
N GLN A 72 10.77 -4.26 7.65
CA GLN A 72 12.04 -4.95 7.41
C GLN A 72 12.06 -6.38 7.93
N LYS A 73 11.31 -6.69 8.97
CA LYS A 73 11.27 -8.05 9.52
C LYS A 73 10.84 -9.09 8.47
N HIS A 74 10.08 -8.67 7.46
CA HIS A 74 9.64 -9.55 6.37
C HIS A 74 10.64 -9.65 5.24
N LEU A 75 11.63 -8.74 5.21
CA LEU A 75 12.65 -8.69 4.17
C LEU A 75 13.98 -9.32 4.62
N LEU A 76 14.17 -9.49 5.92
CA LEU A 76 15.40 -9.99 6.50
C LEU A 76 15.39 -11.51 6.56
N GLY A 77 15.52 -12.13 5.40
CA GLY A 77 15.95 -13.49 5.32
C GLY A 77 14.90 -14.55 5.56
N LYS A 78 15.23 -15.48 6.43
CA LYS A 78 14.63 -16.80 6.49
C LYS A 78 13.55 -16.91 7.57
N ASN A 79 12.84 -15.84 7.87
CA ASN A 79 11.83 -15.87 8.90
C ASN A 79 10.57 -16.58 8.38
N THR A 80 10.46 -17.85 8.67
CA THR A 80 9.31 -18.65 8.27
C THR A 80 8.05 -18.32 9.07
N GLU A 81 8.20 -17.55 10.15
CA GLU A 81 7.08 -17.14 11.00
C GLU A 81 6.51 -15.80 10.61
N SER A 82 7.05 -15.18 9.55
CA SER A 82 6.54 -13.91 9.06
C SER A 82 5.08 -14.04 8.62
N THR A 83 4.26 -13.09 9.05
CA THR A 83 2.87 -13.01 8.61
C THR A 83 2.74 -12.49 7.20
N PHE A 84 3.77 -11.80 6.69
CA PHE A 84 3.75 -11.23 5.35
C PHE A 84 4.16 -12.27 4.31
N ASN A 85 3.42 -12.28 3.19
CA ASN A 85 3.70 -13.17 2.07
C ASN A 85 3.55 -12.37 0.77
N LYS A 86 4.61 -12.32 -0.04
CA LYS A 86 4.60 -11.60 -1.32
C LYS A 86 3.52 -12.12 -2.26
N THR A 87 3.23 -13.41 -2.19
CA THR A 87 2.16 -14.00 -3.00
C THR A 87 0.81 -13.38 -2.66
N HIS A 88 0.54 -13.15 -1.37
CA HIS A 88 -0.70 -12.49 -0.94
C HIS A 88 -0.78 -11.06 -1.45
N LEU A 89 0.34 -10.35 -1.46
CA LEU A 89 0.40 -9.00 -2.01
C LEU A 89 0.00 -8.99 -3.48
N LEU A 90 0.58 -9.90 -4.28
CA LEU A 90 0.27 -10.01 -5.70
C LEU A 90 -1.18 -10.42 -5.93
N GLN A 91 -1.70 -11.35 -5.13
CA GLN A 91 -3.10 -11.77 -5.22
C GLN A 91 -4.04 -10.60 -4.92
N SER A 92 -3.70 -9.77 -3.95
CA SER A 92 -4.52 -8.61 -3.60
C SER A 92 -4.61 -7.62 -4.75
N LEU A 93 -3.46 -7.33 -5.40
CA LEU A 93 -3.42 -6.44 -6.56
C LEU A 93 -4.25 -6.99 -7.70
N LYS A 94 -4.13 -8.28 -7.97
CA LYS A 94 -4.91 -8.92 -9.04
C LYS A 94 -6.41 -8.78 -8.81
N ARG A 95 -6.87 -8.95 -7.57
CA ARG A 95 -8.28 -8.79 -7.24
C ARG A 95 -8.77 -7.37 -7.53
N ILE A 96 -7.94 -6.35 -7.19
CA ILE A 96 -8.30 -4.96 -7.42
C ILE A 96 -8.38 -4.68 -8.92
N VAL A 97 -7.41 -5.16 -9.69
CA VAL A 97 -7.38 -4.96 -11.14
C VAL A 97 -8.56 -5.65 -11.81
N ASP A 98 -8.91 -6.85 -11.38
CA ASP A 98 -10.03 -7.61 -11.96
C ASP A 98 -11.38 -6.93 -11.72
N VAL A 99 -11.50 -6.14 -10.65
CA VAL A 99 -12.74 -5.43 -10.32
C VAL A 99 -12.88 -4.14 -11.12
N VAL A 100 -11.75 -3.51 -11.41
CA VAL A 100 -11.74 -2.26 -12.17
C VAL A 100 -11.95 -2.52 -13.66
#